data_3a270f94c527f1ea1a8c480380e547b9
#
_entry.id   3a270f94c527f1ea1a8c480380e547b9
#
_cell.length_a   1.000
_cell.length_b   1.000
_cell.length_c   1.000
_cell.angle_alpha   90.00
_cell.angle_beta   90.00
_cell.angle_gamma   90.00
#
_symmetry.space_group_name_H-M   'P 1'
#
loop_
_entity.id
_entity.type
_entity.pdbx_description
1 polymer ?
#
loop_
_entity_poly.entity_id
_entity_poly.type
_entity_poly.pdbx_seq_one_letter_code
_entity_poly.pdbx_strand_id
1 'polypeptide(L)'
;MPSVISTDVLIVGAGVAGLWLNARLRRQGFSTVLVESASLGGGQSLKSQGIIHGGAKYALHGALSGASEAIADMPRRWREALDGKGELDLSGVRLLSEAHYLWSPGTIAGNLTSFFASKAVRGRVDQVKGEQLPPALQNPKFKGKVYRLAELVVDVPSLIGRLAELAGDSLLAGQHIEPLFEGDELIGLRVDGRDIHAQRIVLSAGGGNADLLNALGVSQPQMQRRPLHMVLVKGPTLKPLYAHCLGGGPKPRITVTTHPAADGQWVWYLGGDLAEADGVARQPDAQIAVARKELEALLPWVDLSQAQWATLRVDRAEPAQSGLVRPDNAFLDSQQRLMIGWPTKLALAPDFADRVLSQLSGDGIHPTPQAALSDVPRPPMAIPVWDELLP
;
A
#
# COMPACT_ATOMS: atom_id res chain seq x y z
N MET A 1 1.31 33.56 23.54
CA MET A 1 0.53 32.32 23.47
C MET A 1 0.88 31.69 22.13
N PRO A 2 1.10 30.37 22.03
CA PRO A 2 1.23 29.75 20.73
C PRO A 2 -0.03 30.06 19.91
N SER A 3 0.15 30.44 18.64
CA SER A 3 -0.97 30.72 17.77
C SER A 3 -1.77 29.43 17.50
N VAL A 4 -3.07 29.47 17.70
CA VAL A 4 -3.96 28.37 17.31
C VAL A 4 -3.96 28.22 15.79
N ILE A 5 -3.72 27.04 15.30
CA ILE A 5 -3.80 26.71 13.87
C ILE A 5 -5.23 26.30 13.58
N SER A 6 -5.87 26.93 12.58
CA SER A 6 -7.20 26.53 12.12
C SER A 6 -7.12 25.96 10.71
N THR A 7 -7.83 24.86 10.47
CA THR A 7 -7.83 24.15 9.18
C THR A 7 -9.19 23.53 8.88
N ASP A 8 -9.51 23.29 7.62
CA ASP A 8 -10.72 22.55 7.25
C ASP A 8 -10.58 21.08 7.65
N VAL A 9 -9.44 20.47 7.30
CA VAL A 9 -9.21 19.03 7.55
C VAL A 9 -7.84 18.80 8.20
N LEU A 10 -7.87 18.22 9.40
CA LEU A 10 -6.70 17.71 10.09
C LEU A 10 -6.58 16.22 9.81
N ILE A 11 -5.45 15.79 9.22
CA ILE A 11 -5.20 14.39 8.88
C ILE A 11 -4.11 13.86 9.80
N VAL A 12 -4.30 12.68 10.37
CA VAL A 12 -3.30 12.00 11.20
C VAL A 12 -2.83 10.73 10.51
N GLY A 13 -1.50 10.66 10.25
CA GLY A 13 -0.84 9.55 9.59
C GLY A 13 -0.47 9.85 8.14
N ALA A 14 0.84 10.04 7.87
CA ALA A 14 1.39 10.33 6.55
C ALA A 14 1.92 9.06 5.83
N GLY A 15 1.14 7.99 5.85
CA GLY A 15 1.23 6.91 4.89
C GLY A 15 0.65 7.31 3.53
N VAL A 16 0.63 6.39 2.57
CA VAL A 16 0.10 6.65 1.22
C VAL A 16 -1.34 7.20 1.25
N ALA A 17 -2.19 6.72 2.19
CA ALA A 17 -3.58 7.16 2.29
C ALA A 17 -3.69 8.64 2.70
N GLY A 18 -3.02 9.01 3.80
CA GLY A 18 -3.06 10.38 4.31
C GLY A 18 -2.40 11.37 3.35
N LEU A 19 -1.26 11.00 2.77
CA LEU A 19 -0.56 11.83 1.79
C LEU A 19 -1.39 12.02 0.50
N TRP A 20 -2.00 10.94 -0.03
CA TRP A 20 -2.88 11.03 -1.20
C TRP A 20 -4.09 11.92 -0.92
N LEU A 21 -4.77 11.67 0.21
CA LEU A 21 -5.91 12.47 0.64
C LEU A 21 -5.54 13.94 0.77
N ASN A 22 -4.44 14.23 1.45
CA ASN A 22 -3.96 15.59 1.66
C ASN A 22 -3.73 16.32 0.31
N ALA A 23 -3.04 15.66 -0.63
CA ALA A 23 -2.80 16.23 -1.96
C ALA A 23 -4.11 16.49 -2.73
N ARG A 24 -5.08 15.57 -2.63
CA ARG A 24 -6.42 15.72 -3.25
C ARG A 24 -7.20 16.88 -2.66
N LEU A 25 -7.23 17.01 -1.34
CA LEU A 25 -7.91 18.10 -0.64
C LEU A 25 -7.31 19.45 -1.00
N ARG A 26 -5.99 19.59 -0.94
CA ARG A 26 -5.28 20.82 -1.31
C ARG A 26 -5.55 21.22 -2.77
N ARG A 27 -5.57 20.25 -3.69
CA ARG A 27 -5.92 20.52 -5.10
C ARG A 27 -7.34 21.04 -5.26
N GLN A 28 -8.25 20.73 -4.34
CA GLN A 28 -9.62 21.24 -4.32
C GLN A 28 -9.77 22.54 -3.48
N GLY A 29 -8.67 23.06 -2.96
CA GLY A 29 -8.64 24.33 -2.23
C GLY A 29 -8.91 24.23 -0.73
N PHE A 30 -9.06 23.02 -0.17
CA PHE A 30 -9.19 22.84 1.27
C PHE A 30 -7.90 23.19 2.00
N SER A 31 -8.01 23.89 3.12
CA SER A 31 -6.93 24.03 4.07
C SER A 31 -6.72 22.70 4.82
N THR A 32 -5.45 22.28 4.93
CA THR A 32 -5.13 20.97 5.54
C THR A 32 -3.90 21.06 6.44
N VAL A 33 -3.91 20.26 7.50
CA VAL A 33 -2.71 19.92 8.30
C VAL A 33 -2.59 18.40 8.30
N LEU A 34 -1.42 17.87 7.92
CA LEU A 34 -1.12 16.45 7.93
C LEU A 34 -0.04 16.15 8.96
N VAL A 35 -0.43 15.45 10.03
CA VAL A 35 0.46 15.09 11.16
C VAL A 35 1.02 13.70 10.96
N GLU A 36 2.34 13.56 11.19
CA GLU A 36 3.03 12.28 11.22
C GLU A 36 3.93 12.19 12.48
N SER A 37 3.79 11.10 13.21
CA SER A 37 4.50 10.93 14.49
C SER A 37 5.92 10.37 14.38
N ALA A 38 6.26 9.73 13.24
CA ALA A 38 7.54 9.09 13.05
C ALA A 38 8.19 9.52 11.71
N SER A 39 7.82 8.87 10.62
CA SER A 39 8.42 9.12 9.31
C SER A 39 7.42 8.88 8.19
N LEU A 40 7.54 9.65 7.10
CA LEU A 40 6.66 9.57 5.94
C LEU A 40 6.71 8.17 5.32
N GLY A 41 5.57 7.51 5.26
CA GLY A 41 5.43 6.18 4.71
C GLY A 41 5.98 5.03 5.57
N GLY A 42 6.56 5.30 6.75
CA GLY A 42 7.28 4.33 7.57
C GLY A 42 6.44 3.19 8.16
N GLY A 43 5.12 3.34 8.21
CA GLY A 43 4.19 2.28 8.63
C GLY A 43 4.10 1.14 7.61
N GLN A 44 2.90 0.91 7.07
CA GLN A 44 2.65 -0.18 6.11
C GLN A 44 3.02 0.20 4.67
N SER A 45 3.13 1.48 4.33
CA SER A 45 3.30 1.94 2.94
C SER A 45 4.62 1.44 2.35
N LEU A 46 5.77 1.75 2.94
CA LEU A 46 7.08 1.29 2.48
C LEU A 46 7.31 -0.22 2.68
N LYS A 47 6.48 -0.89 3.47
CA LYS A 47 6.50 -2.35 3.65
C LYS A 47 5.59 -3.07 2.65
N SER A 48 4.96 -2.34 1.73
CA SER A 48 4.15 -2.93 0.67
C SER A 48 5.02 -3.32 -0.53
N GLN A 49 4.49 -4.21 -1.36
CA GLN A 49 5.16 -4.65 -2.61
C GLN A 49 4.95 -3.67 -3.78
N GLY A 50 4.27 -2.56 -3.59
CA GLY A 50 4.03 -1.55 -4.63
C GLY A 50 3.06 -1.96 -5.74
N ILE A 51 2.35 -3.08 -5.61
CA ILE A 51 1.46 -3.62 -6.65
C ILE A 51 0.14 -2.84 -6.65
N ILE A 52 -0.21 -2.26 -7.79
CA ILE A 52 -1.51 -1.63 -8.03
C ILE A 52 -2.45 -2.68 -8.62
N HIS A 53 -3.15 -3.36 -7.73
CA HIS A 53 -4.06 -4.43 -8.11
C HIS A 53 -5.28 -3.92 -8.87
N GLY A 54 -5.63 -4.61 -9.97
CA GLY A 54 -6.85 -4.39 -10.79
C GLY A 54 -7.92 -5.46 -10.59
N GLY A 55 -7.81 -6.29 -9.57
CA GLY A 55 -8.82 -7.31 -9.25
C GLY A 55 -8.76 -8.57 -10.10
N ALA A 56 -7.84 -8.69 -11.07
CA ALA A 56 -7.75 -9.85 -11.95
C ALA A 56 -7.62 -11.19 -11.19
N LYS A 57 -6.87 -11.21 -10.06
CA LYS A 57 -6.75 -12.40 -9.21
C LYS A 57 -8.04 -12.76 -8.45
N TYR A 58 -8.94 -11.81 -8.21
CA TYR A 58 -10.21 -12.05 -7.51
C TYR A 58 -11.26 -12.67 -8.44
N ALA A 59 -11.17 -12.37 -9.74
CA ALA A 59 -11.94 -13.10 -10.76
C ALA A 59 -11.57 -14.60 -10.81
N LEU A 60 -10.37 -14.99 -10.36
CA LEU A 60 -9.94 -16.38 -10.17
C LEU A 60 -10.84 -17.17 -9.18
N HIS A 61 -11.55 -16.48 -8.30
CA HIS A 61 -12.34 -17.10 -7.24
C HIS A 61 -13.86 -16.97 -7.45
N GLY A 62 -14.32 -16.51 -8.63
CA GLY A 62 -15.73 -16.42 -8.98
C GLY A 62 -16.55 -15.37 -8.24
N ALA A 63 -15.92 -14.49 -7.47
CA ALA A 63 -16.59 -13.45 -6.68
C ALA A 63 -16.46 -12.09 -7.38
N LEU A 64 -17.37 -11.81 -8.32
CA LEU A 64 -17.63 -10.44 -8.78
C LEU A 64 -18.71 -9.84 -7.88
N SER A 65 -18.30 -9.08 -6.86
CA SER A 65 -19.21 -8.24 -6.07
C SER A 65 -19.02 -6.77 -6.46
N GLY A 66 -19.96 -5.88 -6.12
CA GLY A 66 -19.84 -4.43 -6.36
C GLY A 66 -18.57 -3.81 -5.75
N ALA A 67 -17.98 -4.47 -4.75
CA ALA A 67 -16.68 -4.16 -4.18
C ALA A 67 -15.50 -4.42 -5.16
N SER A 68 -15.68 -5.29 -6.14
CA SER A 68 -14.68 -5.58 -7.18
C SER A 68 -14.60 -4.47 -8.25
N GLU A 69 -15.60 -3.58 -8.34
CA GLU A 69 -15.60 -2.48 -9.31
C GLU A 69 -14.60 -1.38 -8.93
N ALA A 70 -14.55 -0.99 -7.65
CA ALA A 70 -13.61 0.03 -7.18
C ALA A 70 -12.15 -0.37 -7.46
N ILE A 71 -11.76 -1.61 -7.13
CA ILE A 71 -10.40 -2.07 -7.36
C ILE A 71 -10.09 -2.29 -8.85
N ALA A 72 -11.10 -2.62 -9.66
CA ALA A 72 -10.92 -2.89 -11.09
C ALA A 72 -10.47 -1.66 -11.88
N ASP A 73 -10.84 -0.47 -11.44
CA ASP A 73 -10.49 0.81 -12.09
C ASP A 73 -9.15 1.39 -11.60
N MET A 74 -8.59 0.88 -10.50
CA MET A 74 -7.38 1.43 -9.90
C MET A 74 -6.17 1.47 -10.86
N PRO A 75 -5.85 0.43 -11.66
CA PRO A 75 -4.71 0.51 -12.57
C PRO A 75 -4.82 1.66 -13.56
N ARG A 76 -6.02 1.97 -14.07
CA ARG A 76 -6.26 3.10 -14.97
C ARG A 76 -6.05 4.44 -14.24
N ARG A 77 -6.67 4.62 -13.07
CA ARG A 77 -6.56 5.86 -12.27
C ARG A 77 -5.10 6.15 -11.89
N TRP A 78 -4.37 5.12 -11.43
CA TRP A 78 -2.95 5.26 -11.10
C TRP A 78 -2.11 5.60 -12.33
N ARG A 79 -2.38 4.98 -13.49
CA ARG A 79 -1.67 5.30 -14.74
C ARG A 79 -1.90 6.76 -15.14
N GLU A 80 -3.14 7.23 -15.11
CA GLU A 80 -3.47 8.63 -15.39
C GLU A 80 -2.75 9.59 -14.44
N ALA A 81 -2.66 9.25 -13.14
CA ALA A 81 -1.91 10.05 -12.17
C ALA A 81 -0.40 10.06 -12.46
N LEU A 82 0.19 8.89 -12.77
CA LEU A 82 1.61 8.77 -13.15
C LEU A 82 1.95 9.53 -14.44
N ASP A 83 1.01 9.63 -15.37
CA ASP A 83 1.12 10.43 -16.60
C ASP A 83 0.87 11.93 -16.36
N GLY A 84 0.60 12.37 -15.14
CA GLY A 84 0.28 13.76 -14.80
C GLY A 84 -1.10 14.23 -15.27
N LYS A 85 -1.97 13.31 -15.72
CA LYS A 85 -3.31 13.59 -16.28
C LYS A 85 -4.44 13.25 -15.33
N GLY A 86 -4.14 12.63 -14.20
CA GLY A 86 -5.13 12.15 -13.24
C GLY A 86 -5.55 13.18 -12.20
N GLU A 87 -6.15 12.66 -11.15
CA GLU A 87 -6.60 13.43 -9.99
C GLU A 87 -5.44 14.02 -9.16
N LEU A 88 -4.24 13.48 -9.30
CA LEU A 88 -2.97 14.02 -8.82
C LEU A 88 -1.94 13.96 -9.95
N ASP A 89 -0.98 14.86 -9.92
CA ASP A 89 0.19 14.79 -10.77
C ASP A 89 1.31 14.01 -10.06
N LEU A 90 1.44 12.75 -10.39
CA LEU A 90 2.48 11.85 -9.92
C LEU A 90 3.58 11.63 -10.96
N SER A 91 3.70 12.52 -11.96
CA SER A 91 4.82 12.48 -12.89
C SER A 91 6.15 12.55 -12.13
N GLY A 92 7.12 11.74 -12.52
CA GLY A 92 8.38 11.57 -11.79
C GLY A 92 8.41 10.44 -10.78
N VAL A 93 7.26 9.86 -10.39
CA VAL A 93 7.24 8.61 -9.63
C VAL A 93 7.77 7.48 -10.50
N ARG A 94 8.73 6.72 -9.95
CA ARG A 94 9.35 5.60 -10.68
C ARG A 94 8.35 4.44 -10.81
N LEU A 95 8.10 4.02 -12.04
CA LEU A 95 7.37 2.80 -12.32
C LEU A 95 8.35 1.63 -12.43
N LEU A 96 8.22 0.64 -11.56
CA LEU A 96 9.08 -0.53 -11.55
C LEU A 96 8.66 -1.54 -12.62
N SER A 97 7.36 -1.67 -12.87
CA SER A 97 6.84 -2.52 -13.93
C SER A 97 5.48 -2.02 -14.46
N GLU A 98 5.34 -2.03 -15.78
CA GLU A 98 4.09 -1.73 -16.51
C GLU A 98 3.04 -2.84 -16.37
N ALA A 99 3.45 -4.00 -15.85
CA ALA A 99 2.61 -5.16 -15.68
C ALA A 99 3.04 -6.00 -14.50
N HIS A 100 2.10 -6.67 -13.88
CA HIS A 100 2.35 -7.77 -12.97
C HIS A 100 2.03 -9.09 -13.69
N TYR A 101 2.73 -10.18 -13.38
CA TYR A 101 2.55 -11.43 -14.09
C TYR A 101 1.97 -12.51 -13.19
N LEU A 102 1.22 -13.41 -13.80
CA LEU A 102 0.86 -14.70 -13.22
C LEU A 102 1.65 -15.79 -13.93
N TRP A 103 2.26 -16.68 -13.19
CA TRP A 103 2.95 -17.82 -13.77
C TRP A 103 2.70 -19.09 -12.98
N SER A 104 2.83 -20.24 -13.65
CA SER A 104 2.75 -21.55 -13.04
C SER A 104 3.89 -22.43 -13.52
N PRO A 105 4.47 -23.27 -12.64
CA PRO A 105 5.38 -24.34 -13.07
C PRO A 105 4.63 -25.30 -13.99
N GLY A 106 5.36 -25.97 -14.91
CA GLY A 106 4.78 -26.80 -15.98
C GLY A 106 3.83 -27.91 -15.53
N THR A 107 3.94 -28.36 -14.27
CA THR A 107 3.10 -29.42 -13.69
C THR A 107 1.65 -29.01 -13.38
N ILE A 108 1.34 -27.70 -13.33
CA ILE A 108 0.03 -27.15 -12.91
C ILE A 108 -0.69 -26.43 -14.07
N ALA A 109 -0.13 -26.46 -15.27
CA ALA A 109 -0.56 -25.64 -16.40
C ALA A 109 -2.00 -25.93 -16.92
N GLY A 110 -2.61 -27.07 -16.60
CA GLY A 110 -3.93 -27.47 -17.12
C GLY A 110 -5.09 -26.62 -16.61
N ASN A 111 -5.12 -26.33 -15.31
CA ASN A 111 -6.22 -25.63 -14.67
C ASN A 111 -6.27 -24.12 -14.98
N LEU A 112 -5.13 -23.52 -15.32
CA LEU A 112 -5.02 -22.11 -15.69
C LEU A 112 -5.63 -21.81 -17.07
N THR A 113 -5.49 -22.72 -18.01
CA THR A 113 -5.97 -22.52 -19.39
C THR A 113 -7.50 -22.43 -19.46
N SER A 114 -8.21 -23.24 -18.67
CA SER A 114 -9.69 -23.22 -18.61
C SER A 114 -10.22 -21.94 -17.93
N PHE A 115 -9.49 -21.44 -16.94
CA PHE A 115 -9.86 -20.21 -16.23
C PHE A 115 -9.72 -18.97 -17.13
N PHE A 116 -8.58 -18.78 -17.81
CA PHE A 116 -8.36 -17.67 -18.72
C PHE A 116 -9.19 -17.73 -20.01
N ALA A 117 -9.81 -18.88 -20.29
CA ALA A 117 -10.80 -19.01 -21.37
C ALA A 117 -12.16 -18.37 -21.01
N SER A 118 -12.42 -18.06 -19.74
CA SER A 118 -13.68 -17.44 -19.31
C SER A 118 -13.82 -16.01 -19.81
N LYS A 119 -15.04 -15.58 -20.19
CA LYS A 119 -15.35 -14.24 -20.71
C LYS A 119 -15.00 -13.10 -19.73
N ALA A 120 -15.00 -13.37 -18.43
CA ALA A 120 -14.77 -12.36 -17.37
C ALA A 120 -13.33 -11.81 -17.32
N VAL A 121 -12.37 -12.52 -17.92
CA VAL A 121 -10.94 -12.18 -17.87
C VAL A 121 -10.41 -11.77 -19.26
N ARG A 122 -11.19 -11.97 -20.32
CA ARG A 122 -10.78 -11.60 -21.69
C ARG A 122 -10.59 -10.09 -21.80
N GLY A 123 -9.40 -9.67 -22.27
CA GLY A 123 -9.01 -8.27 -22.45
C GLY A 123 -8.23 -7.66 -21.28
N ARG A 124 -8.04 -8.40 -20.16
CA ARG A 124 -7.21 -7.96 -19.01
C ARG A 124 -5.99 -8.84 -18.76
N VAL A 125 -5.86 -9.95 -19.50
CA VAL A 125 -4.83 -10.96 -19.30
C VAL A 125 -4.40 -11.53 -20.64
N ASP A 126 -3.10 -11.39 -20.96
CA ASP A 126 -2.50 -11.91 -22.19
C ASP A 126 -1.44 -12.96 -21.85
N GLN A 127 -1.46 -14.10 -22.54
CA GLN A 127 -0.37 -15.07 -22.43
C GLN A 127 0.87 -14.54 -23.14
N VAL A 128 2.01 -14.53 -22.45
CA VAL A 128 3.30 -14.10 -22.98
C VAL A 128 4.28 -15.25 -23.13
N LYS A 129 5.19 -15.16 -24.12
CA LYS A 129 6.17 -16.21 -24.47
C LYS A 129 7.47 -15.56 -24.99
N GLY A 130 8.54 -16.36 -25.03
CA GLY A 130 9.82 -15.93 -25.58
C GLY A 130 10.38 -14.69 -24.93
N GLU A 131 10.71 -13.68 -25.72
CA GLU A 131 11.30 -12.42 -25.27
C GLU A 131 10.33 -11.54 -24.43
N GLN A 132 9.04 -11.80 -24.48
CA GLN A 132 8.03 -11.12 -23.68
C GLN A 132 7.96 -11.62 -22.22
N LEU A 133 8.66 -12.72 -21.90
CA LEU A 133 8.74 -13.22 -20.54
C LEU A 133 9.51 -12.24 -19.65
N PRO A 134 9.15 -12.13 -18.34
CA PRO A 134 9.99 -11.42 -17.38
C PRO A 134 11.45 -11.91 -17.44
N PRO A 135 12.46 -11.01 -17.30
CA PRO A 135 13.87 -11.37 -17.44
C PRO A 135 14.33 -12.57 -16.58
N ALA A 136 13.80 -12.73 -15.38
CA ALA A 136 14.09 -13.86 -14.51
C ALA A 136 13.54 -15.20 -15.04
N LEU A 137 12.52 -15.19 -15.91
CA LEU A 137 11.90 -16.38 -16.51
C LEU A 137 12.41 -16.67 -17.94
N GLN A 138 13.25 -15.80 -18.52
CA GLN A 138 13.88 -16.02 -19.83
C GLN A 138 15.03 -17.04 -19.70
N ASN A 139 14.66 -18.28 -19.47
CA ASN A 139 15.61 -19.38 -19.35
C ASN A 139 15.09 -20.65 -20.04
N PRO A 140 15.92 -21.39 -20.80
CA PRO A 140 15.49 -22.62 -21.49
C PRO A 140 14.94 -23.72 -20.56
N LYS A 141 15.29 -23.70 -19.27
CA LYS A 141 14.76 -24.62 -18.27
C LYS A 141 13.35 -24.26 -17.82
N PHE A 142 12.88 -23.02 -18.07
CA PHE A 142 11.51 -22.64 -17.74
C PHE A 142 10.51 -23.33 -18.69
N LYS A 143 9.59 -24.10 -18.12
CA LYS A 143 8.56 -24.87 -18.86
C LYS A 143 7.14 -24.44 -18.50
N GLY A 144 6.99 -23.37 -17.71
CA GLY A 144 5.70 -22.88 -17.25
C GLY A 144 4.94 -22.06 -18.29
N LYS A 145 3.78 -21.57 -17.88
CA LYS A 145 3.01 -20.57 -18.62
C LYS A 145 3.01 -19.25 -17.85
N VAL A 146 3.07 -18.14 -18.59
CA VAL A 146 3.09 -16.79 -18.02
C VAL A 146 1.98 -15.97 -18.67
N TYR A 147 1.26 -15.24 -17.84
CA TYR A 147 0.19 -14.33 -18.21
C TYR A 147 0.50 -12.93 -17.70
N ARG A 148 0.36 -11.94 -18.56
CA ARG A 148 0.54 -10.53 -18.23
C ARG A 148 -0.78 -9.97 -17.72
N LEU A 149 -0.75 -9.28 -16.57
CA LEU A 149 -1.87 -8.54 -15.98
C LEU A 149 -1.66 -7.05 -16.22
N ALA A 150 -2.75 -6.31 -16.45
CA ALA A 150 -2.72 -4.84 -16.55
C ALA A 150 -2.58 -4.18 -15.15
N GLU A 151 -1.75 -4.74 -14.28
CA GLU A 151 -1.46 -4.25 -12.94
C GLU A 151 -0.06 -3.63 -12.90
N LEU A 152 0.06 -2.42 -12.37
CA LEU A 152 1.33 -1.70 -12.28
C LEU A 152 2.09 -2.10 -11.01
N VAL A 153 3.40 -1.92 -11.01
CA VAL A 153 4.21 -1.96 -9.79
C VAL A 153 4.98 -0.64 -9.67
N VAL A 154 4.66 0.14 -8.65
CA VAL A 154 5.29 1.44 -8.39
C VAL A 154 6.42 1.32 -7.37
N ASP A 155 7.43 2.17 -7.52
CA ASP A 155 8.46 2.38 -6.52
C ASP A 155 7.88 3.20 -5.36
N VAL A 156 7.56 2.53 -4.26
CA VAL A 156 6.86 3.18 -3.15
C VAL A 156 7.68 4.30 -2.49
N PRO A 157 9.01 4.20 -2.33
CA PRO A 157 9.80 5.33 -1.85
C PRO A 157 9.65 6.59 -2.71
N SER A 158 9.74 6.47 -4.04
CA SER A 158 9.54 7.63 -4.93
C SER A 158 8.10 8.16 -4.90
N LEU A 159 7.11 7.27 -4.74
CA LEU A 159 5.71 7.67 -4.57
C LEU A 159 5.51 8.51 -3.31
N ILE A 160 6.02 8.04 -2.16
CA ILE A 160 5.92 8.78 -0.90
C ILE A 160 6.64 10.12 -1.00
N GLY A 161 7.83 10.17 -1.61
CA GLY A 161 8.56 11.42 -1.87
C GLY A 161 7.73 12.41 -2.69
N ARG A 162 7.14 11.95 -3.82
CA ARG A 162 6.31 12.81 -4.67
C ARG A 162 5.05 13.31 -3.96
N LEU A 163 4.38 12.44 -3.21
CA LEU A 163 3.20 12.84 -2.42
C LEU A 163 3.58 13.83 -1.30
N ALA A 164 4.75 13.69 -0.68
CA ALA A 164 5.27 14.62 0.31
C ALA A 164 5.60 16.00 -0.31
N GLU A 165 6.09 16.04 -1.56
CA GLU A 165 6.25 17.29 -2.31
C GLU A 165 4.88 17.98 -2.55
N LEU A 166 3.87 17.22 -2.96
CA LEU A 166 2.51 17.74 -3.17
C LEU A 166 1.85 18.21 -1.86
N ALA A 167 2.21 17.60 -0.72
CA ALA A 167 1.76 18.05 0.59
C ALA A 167 2.35 19.41 0.98
N GLY A 168 3.54 19.74 0.51
CA GLY A 168 4.16 21.05 0.69
C GLY A 168 4.29 21.45 2.15
N ASP A 169 3.73 22.60 2.50
CA ASP A 169 3.76 23.22 3.82
C ASP A 169 2.70 22.70 4.79
N SER A 170 1.86 21.74 4.41
CA SER A 170 0.84 21.15 5.30
C SER A 170 1.37 20.06 6.23
N LEU A 171 2.64 19.62 6.07
CA LEU A 171 3.24 18.55 6.86
C LEU A 171 3.71 19.04 8.21
N LEU A 172 3.32 18.34 9.27
CA LEU A 172 3.71 18.59 10.66
C LEU A 172 4.23 17.30 11.31
N ALA A 173 5.47 17.30 11.80
CA ALA A 173 5.94 16.26 12.70
C ALA A 173 5.36 16.47 14.10
N GLY A 174 4.79 15.42 14.71
CA GLY A 174 4.24 15.51 16.05
C GLY A 174 3.99 14.15 16.67
N GLN A 175 4.55 13.93 17.87
CA GLN A 175 4.52 12.63 18.54
C GLN A 175 3.39 12.52 19.58
N HIS A 176 3.13 13.60 20.32
CA HIS A 176 2.11 13.62 21.37
C HIS A 176 0.84 14.26 20.84
N ILE A 177 -0.20 13.44 20.68
CA ILE A 177 -1.50 13.86 20.15
C ILE A 177 -2.55 13.71 21.24
N GLU A 178 -3.19 14.81 21.59
CA GLU A 178 -4.23 14.89 22.61
C GLU A 178 -5.51 15.48 21.99
N PRO A 179 -6.71 15.04 22.41
CA PRO A 179 -7.94 15.65 21.95
C PRO A 179 -8.13 17.06 22.52
N LEU A 180 -8.71 17.96 21.73
CA LEU A 180 -9.18 19.26 22.17
C LEU A 180 -10.70 19.27 22.15
N PHE A 181 -11.30 19.53 23.30
CA PHE A 181 -12.74 19.61 23.46
C PHE A 181 -13.19 21.03 23.84
N GLU A 182 -14.34 21.43 23.34
CA GLU A 182 -15.13 22.54 23.85
C GLU A 182 -16.47 21.99 24.36
N GLY A 183 -16.63 21.95 25.68
CA GLY A 183 -17.65 21.10 26.30
C GLY A 183 -17.44 19.63 25.96
N ASP A 184 -18.45 19.00 25.38
CA ASP A 184 -18.38 17.58 24.92
C ASP A 184 -18.03 17.45 23.42
N GLU A 185 -17.80 18.56 22.72
CA GLU A 185 -17.52 18.56 21.30
C GLU A 185 -16.00 18.50 21.03
N LEU A 186 -15.55 17.53 20.23
CA LEU A 186 -14.18 17.45 19.74
C LEU A 186 -13.96 18.53 18.68
N ILE A 187 -13.17 19.57 18.98
CA ILE A 187 -12.91 20.70 18.09
C ILE A 187 -11.58 20.63 17.35
N GLY A 188 -10.68 19.75 17.75
CA GLY A 188 -9.35 19.64 17.18
C GLY A 188 -8.46 18.67 17.94
N LEU A 189 -7.16 18.77 17.65
CA LEU A 189 -6.12 18.02 18.36
C LEU A 189 -5.01 18.96 18.82
N ARG A 190 -4.43 18.69 20.00
CA ARG A 190 -3.18 19.27 20.44
C ARG A 190 -2.04 18.35 20.01
N VAL A 191 -1.09 18.90 19.26
CA VAL A 191 0.06 18.16 18.74
C VAL A 191 1.34 18.80 19.28
N ASP A 192 2.07 18.09 20.13
CA ASP A 192 3.29 18.59 20.82
C ASP A 192 3.10 20.01 21.39
N GLY A 193 1.97 20.24 22.07
CA GLY A 193 1.61 21.50 22.70
C GLY A 193 1.06 22.58 21.74
N ARG A 194 0.87 22.29 20.46
CA ARG A 194 0.22 23.18 19.49
C ARG A 194 -1.24 22.81 19.32
N ASP A 195 -2.14 23.76 19.49
CA ASP A 195 -3.57 23.57 19.31
C ASP A 195 -3.93 23.71 17.82
N ILE A 196 -4.54 22.67 17.25
CA ILE A 196 -4.99 22.64 15.87
C ILE A 196 -6.49 22.39 15.87
N HIS A 197 -7.24 23.43 15.53
CA HIS A 197 -8.69 23.34 15.37
C HIS A 197 -9.03 22.92 13.94
N ALA A 198 -9.99 22.00 13.78
CA ALA A 198 -10.38 21.49 12.47
C ALA A 198 -11.88 21.28 12.35
N GLN A 199 -12.43 21.54 11.17
CA GLN A 199 -13.83 21.21 10.89
C GLN A 199 -14.05 19.70 10.83
N ARG A 200 -13.04 18.97 10.30
CA ARG A 200 -13.01 17.49 10.30
C ARG A 200 -11.61 16.96 10.63
N ILE A 201 -11.56 15.84 11.31
CA ILE A 201 -10.33 15.12 11.67
C ILE A 201 -10.37 13.76 10.99
N VAL A 202 -9.35 13.42 10.22
CA VAL A 202 -9.26 12.14 9.51
C VAL A 202 -8.11 11.30 10.09
N LEU A 203 -8.45 10.16 10.68
CA LEU A 203 -7.47 9.18 11.14
C LEU A 203 -7.14 8.21 10.01
N SER A 204 -5.91 8.28 9.50
CA SER A 204 -5.35 7.43 8.44
C SER A 204 -4.00 6.81 8.85
N ALA A 205 -3.76 6.70 10.17
CA ALA A 205 -2.51 6.25 10.76
C ALA A 205 -2.30 4.71 10.69
N GLY A 206 -3.12 3.99 9.93
CA GLY A 206 -3.00 2.54 9.78
C GLY A 206 -3.08 1.82 11.12
N GLY A 207 -1.97 1.19 11.57
CA GLY A 207 -1.91 0.53 12.87
C GLY A 207 -2.03 1.46 14.07
N GLY A 208 -1.69 2.73 13.93
CA GLY A 208 -1.80 3.75 14.97
C GLY A 208 -3.24 4.22 15.21
N ASN A 209 -4.19 3.92 14.32
CA ASN A 209 -5.59 4.32 14.53
C ASN A 209 -6.16 3.75 15.84
N ALA A 210 -5.77 2.55 16.27
CA ALA A 210 -6.26 1.96 17.51
C ALA A 210 -5.88 2.79 18.74
N ASP A 211 -4.63 3.23 18.81
CA ASP A 211 -4.12 4.04 19.93
C ASP A 211 -4.78 5.44 19.92
N LEU A 212 -4.96 6.03 18.73
CA LEU A 212 -5.65 7.31 18.58
C LEU A 212 -7.13 7.21 19.00
N LEU A 213 -7.84 6.15 18.62
CA LEU A 213 -9.23 5.91 19.03
C LEU A 213 -9.35 5.78 20.55
N ASN A 214 -8.42 5.05 21.18
CA ASN A 214 -8.37 4.93 22.64
C ASN A 214 -8.14 6.29 23.31
N ALA A 215 -7.21 7.09 22.80
CA ALA A 215 -6.92 8.44 23.32
C ALA A 215 -8.13 9.40 23.17
N LEU A 216 -8.92 9.22 22.11
CA LEU A 216 -10.15 9.98 21.84
C LEU A 216 -11.38 9.44 22.58
N GLY A 217 -11.27 8.33 23.33
CA GLY A 217 -12.41 7.69 23.99
C GLY A 217 -13.41 7.02 23.03
N VAL A 218 -13.01 6.73 21.80
CA VAL A 218 -13.84 6.17 20.73
C VAL A 218 -13.64 4.66 20.65
N SER A 219 -14.70 3.87 20.85
CA SER A 219 -14.63 2.40 20.89
C SER A 219 -14.88 1.72 19.53
N GLN A 220 -15.39 2.44 18.55
CA GLN A 220 -15.69 1.93 17.22
C GLN A 220 -15.18 2.92 16.14
N PRO A 221 -14.78 2.42 14.95
CA PRO A 221 -14.68 1.01 14.56
C PRO A 221 -13.49 0.32 15.22
N GLN A 222 -13.62 -0.97 15.50
CA GLN A 222 -12.48 -1.78 15.97
C GLN A 222 -11.54 -2.09 14.83
N MET A 223 -10.26 -2.26 15.16
CA MET A 223 -9.20 -2.62 14.23
C MET A 223 -8.74 -4.06 14.47
N GLN A 224 -8.40 -4.77 13.41
CA GLN A 224 -7.68 -6.04 13.48
C GLN A 224 -6.33 -5.93 12.79
N ARG A 225 -5.39 -6.76 13.22
CA ARG A 225 -4.07 -6.93 12.59
C ARG A 225 -4.02 -8.26 11.87
N ARG A 226 -3.54 -8.24 10.63
CA ARG A 226 -3.32 -9.45 9.84
C ARG A 226 -1.83 -9.57 9.55
N PRO A 227 -1.11 -10.42 10.30
CA PRO A 227 0.33 -10.51 10.22
C PRO A 227 0.81 -11.18 8.93
N LEU A 228 2.00 -10.80 8.50
CA LEU A 228 2.81 -11.42 7.46
C LEU A 228 4.25 -11.60 7.95
N HIS A 229 4.93 -12.63 7.43
CA HIS A 229 6.36 -12.81 7.60
C HIS A 229 7.03 -12.88 6.22
N MET A 230 7.35 -11.71 5.70
CA MET A 230 7.95 -11.53 4.37
C MET A 230 9.43 -11.93 4.38
N VAL A 231 9.98 -12.24 3.21
CA VAL A 231 11.41 -12.53 3.03
C VAL A 231 12.00 -11.59 1.99
N LEU A 232 13.20 -11.09 2.24
CA LEU A 232 13.99 -10.28 1.32
C LEU A 232 15.21 -11.05 0.87
N VAL A 233 15.54 -10.96 -0.41
CA VAL A 233 16.71 -11.59 -1.03
C VAL A 233 17.43 -10.56 -1.86
N LYS A 234 18.68 -10.25 -1.55
CA LYS A 234 19.52 -9.31 -2.30
C LYS A 234 20.70 -10.06 -2.92
N GLY A 235 20.97 -9.83 -4.19
CA GLY A 235 22.11 -10.50 -4.83
C GLY A 235 22.39 -10.05 -6.25
N PRO A 236 23.64 -10.22 -6.71
CA PRO A 236 24.13 -9.69 -7.99
C PRO A 236 23.53 -10.41 -9.20
N THR A 237 23.00 -11.63 -9.04
CA THR A 237 22.45 -12.45 -10.12
C THR A 237 20.96 -12.26 -10.32
N LEU A 238 20.30 -11.53 -9.41
CA LEU A 238 18.87 -11.33 -9.48
C LEU A 238 18.49 -10.47 -10.68
N LYS A 239 17.45 -10.89 -11.38
CA LYS A 239 16.84 -10.14 -12.49
C LYS A 239 15.44 -9.68 -12.10
N PRO A 240 14.93 -8.58 -12.67
CA PRO A 240 13.59 -8.11 -12.40
C PRO A 240 12.52 -9.19 -12.58
N LEU A 241 11.67 -9.35 -11.55
CA LEU A 241 10.53 -10.25 -11.54
C LEU A 241 9.40 -9.61 -10.72
N TYR A 242 8.25 -9.42 -11.35
CA TYR A 242 7.03 -8.87 -10.74
C TYR A 242 5.90 -9.85 -11.00
N ALA A 243 5.80 -10.90 -10.19
CA ALA A 243 4.94 -12.02 -10.54
C ALA A 243 4.38 -12.76 -9.33
N HIS A 244 3.17 -13.28 -9.51
CA HIS A 244 2.57 -14.30 -8.65
C HIS A 244 2.83 -15.68 -9.24
N CYS A 245 3.46 -16.58 -8.48
CA CYS A 245 3.51 -18.00 -8.80
C CYS A 245 2.24 -18.68 -8.29
N LEU A 246 1.49 -19.29 -9.17
CA LEU A 246 0.31 -20.05 -8.79
C LEU A 246 0.68 -21.48 -8.39
N GLY A 247 0.07 -21.94 -7.30
CA GLY A 247 0.14 -23.31 -6.80
C GLY A 247 -1.18 -24.04 -6.97
N GLY A 248 -1.36 -25.13 -6.23
CA GLY A 248 -2.63 -25.87 -6.17
C GLY A 248 -3.70 -25.24 -5.27
N GLY A 249 -3.34 -24.21 -4.50
CA GLY A 249 -4.25 -23.51 -3.58
C GLY A 249 -4.85 -22.22 -4.16
N PRO A 250 -5.75 -21.58 -3.41
CA PRO A 250 -6.41 -20.35 -3.84
C PRO A 250 -5.50 -19.12 -3.79
N LYS A 251 -4.41 -19.16 -3.04
CA LYS A 251 -3.45 -18.07 -2.92
C LYS A 251 -2.23 -18.31 -3.80
N PRO A 252 -1.54 -17.25 -4.28
CA PRO A 252 -0.24 -17.41 -4.89
C PRO A 252 0.71 -18.10 -3.93
N ARG A 253 1.38 -19.17 -4.38
CA ARG A 253 2.40 -19.90 -3.64
C ARG A 253 3.51 -18.97 -3.18
N ILE A 254 3.98 -18.12 -4.09
CA ILE A 254 4.90 -17.03 -3.83
C ILE A 254 4.55 -15.82 -4.68
N THR A 255 4.72 -14.64 -4.14
CA THR A 255 4.67 -13.36 -4.88
C THR A 255 6.05 -12.74 -4.83
N VAL A 256 6.60 -12.37 -5.98
CA VAL A 256 7.90 -11.70 -6.09
C VAL A 256 7.69 -10.30 -6.64
N THR A 257 8.27 -9.32 -5.99
CA THR A 257 8.49 -7.97 -6.55
C THR A 257 9.96 -7.62 -6.41
N THR A 258 10.48 -6.87 -7.38
CA THR A 258 11.89 -6.48 -7.42
C THR A 258 12.02 -5.00 -7.11
N HIS A 259 12.94 -4.66 -6.23
CA HIS A 259 13.19 -3.29 -5.80
C HIS A 259 14.68 -2.96 -5.96
N PRO A 260 15.03 -1.73 -6.37
CA PRO A 260 16.43 -1.28 -6.38
C PRO A 260 16.86 -0.96 -4.95
N ALA A 261 17.99 -1.52 -4.52
CA ALA A 261 18.66 -1.11 -3.28
C ALA A 261 19.55 0.13 -3.52
N ALA A 262 19.93 0.80 -2.45
CA ALA A 262 20.77 1.99 -2.50
C ALA A 262 22.14 1.74 -3.14
N ASP A 263 22.68 0.51 -3.03
CA ASP A 263 23.94 0.08 -3.65
C ASP A 263 23.80 -0.33 -5.13
N GLY A 264 22.60 -0.21 -5.72
CA GLY A 264 22.31 -0.54 -7.10
C GLY A 264 22.03 -2.02 -7.38
N GLN A 265 22.07 -2.88 -6.38
CA GLN A 265 21.67 -4.28 -6.52
C GLN A 265 20.14 -4.43 -6.49
N TRP A 266 19.66 -5.56 -7.03
CA TRP A 266 18.25 -5.90 -6.95
C TRP A 266 17.92 -6.66 -5.66
N VAL A 267 16.78 -6.32 -5.10
CA VAL A 267 16.17 -7.05 -3.98
C VAL A 267 14.87 -7.67 -4.45
N TRP A 268 14.72 -8.97 -4.30
CA TRP A 268 13.43 -9.64 -4.39
C TRP A 268 12.73 -9.60 -3.04
N TYR A 269 11.52 -9.06 -3.03
CA TYR A 269 10.67 -9.00 -1.86
C TYR A 269 9.55 -10.04 -2.01
N LEU A 270 9.59 -11.08 -1.16
CA LEU A 270 8.81 -12.30 -1.29
C LEU A 270 7.60 -12.27 -0.35
N GLY A 271 6.44 -12.50 -0.93
CA GLY A 271 5.16 -12.64 -0.22
C GLY A 271 4.36 -13.85 -0.74
N GLY A 272 3.03 -13.74 -0.71
CA GLY A 272 2.14 -14.84 -1.05
C GLY A 272 1.90 -15.76 0.13
N ASP A 273 1.51 -17.02 -0.13
CA ASP A 273 1.22 -18.01 0.90
C ASP A 273 2.45 -18.31 1.78
N LEU A 274 3.66 -18.22 1.20
CA LEU A 274 4.93 -18.28 1.92
C LEU A 274 4.96 -17.36 3.16
N ALA A 275 4.40 -16.16 3.08
CA ALA A 275 4.44 -15.14 4.12
C ALA A 275 3.23 -15.18 5.07
N GLU A 276 2.18 -15.91 4.75
CA GLU A 276 0.94 -16.00 5.53
C GLU A 276 0.94 -17.25 6.44
N ALA A 277 -0.05 -17.42 7.28
CA ALA A 277 -0.29 -18.61 8.13
C ALA A 277 1.00 -19.22 8.72
N ASP A 278 1.49 -20.32 8.13
CA ASP A 278 2.68 -21.02 8.57
C ASP A 278 3.93 -20.13 8.58
N GLY A 279 4.05 -19.21 7.60
CA GLY A 279 5.12 -18.23 7.54
C GLY A 279 5.20 -17.35 8.79
N VAL A 280 4.04 -16.90 9.27
CA VAL A 280 3.94 -16.09 10.49
C VAL A 280 4.41 -16.83 11.74
N ALA A 281 4.17 -18.14 11.80
CA ALA A 281 4.58 -18.98 12.94
C ALA A 281 6.09 -19.27 12.96
N ARG A 282 6.79 -19.19 11.80
CA ARG A 282 8.22 -19.53 11.70
C ARG A 282 9.13 -18.48 12.32
N GLN A 283 10.26 -18.92 12.86
CA GLN A 283 11.38 -18.03 13.22
C GLN A 283 12.11 -17.58 11.94
N PRO A 284 12.88 -16.47 11.98
CA PRO A 284 13.54 -15.88 10.81
C PRO A 284 14.34 -16.87 9.97
N ASP A 285 15.24 -17.66 10.59
CA ASP A 285 16.08 -18.62 9.88
C ASP A 285 15.26 -19.73 9.21
N ALA A 286 14.23 -20.23 9.88
CA ALA A 286 13.33 -21.23 9.33
C ALA A 286 12.52 -20.66 8.14
N GLN A 287 12.11 -19.40 8.21
CA GLN A 287 11.40 -18.73 7.14
C GLN A 287 12.31 -18.53 5.92
N ILE A 288 13.57 -18.12 6.13
CA ILE A 288 14.59 -18.01 5.08
C ILE A 288 14.84 -19.39 4.43
N ALA A 289 15.01 -20.44 5.25
CA ALA A 289 15.26 -21.79 4.73
C ALA A 289 14.11 -22.29 3.83
N VAL A 290 12.85 -22.04 4.22
CA VAL A 290 11.68 -22.38 3.41
C VAL A 290 11.66 -21.55 2.12
N ALA A 291 11.91 -20.24 2.19
CA ALA A 291 11.95 -19.36 1.03
C ALA A 291 13.04 -19.78 0.03
N ARG A 292 14.23 -20.11 0.52
CA ARG A 292 15.34 -20.61 -0.29
C ARG A 292 14.95 -21.90 -1.04
N LYS A 293 14.44 -22.89 -0.33
CA LYS A 293 13.96 -24.15 -0.91
C LYS A 293 12.87 -23.92 -1.97
N GLU A 294 12.01 -22.96 -1.71
CA GLU A 294 10.93 -22.60 -2.63
C GLU A 294 11.48 -21.97 -3.92
N LEU A 295 12.41 -21.03 -3.82
CA LEU A 295 13.06 -20.42 -4.99
C LEU A 295 13.89 -21.42 -5.77
N GLU A 296 14.65 -22.31 -5.10
CA GLU A 296 15.42 -23.38 -5.75
C GLU A 296 14.53 -24.33 -6.56
N ALA A 297 13.34 -24.65 -6.04
CA ALA A 297 12.37 -25.49 -6.73
C ALA A 297 11.70 -24.79 -7.93
N LEU A 298 11.41 -23.51 -7.81
CA LEU A 298 10.66 -22.73 -8.80
C LEU A 298 11.56 -22.12 -9.87
N LEU A 299 12.78 -21.69 -9.51
CA LEU A 299 13.72 -20.96 -10.33
C LEU A 299 15.15 -21.57 -10.22
N PRO A 300 15.31 -22.87 -10.52
CA PRO A 300 16.57 -23.61 -10.27
C PRO A 300 17.76 -23.11 -11.11
N TRP A 301 17.56 -22.18 -12.02
CA TRP A 301 18.60 -21.53 -12.82
C TRP A 301 19.08 -20.21 -12.22
N VAL A 302 18.48 -19.73 -11.13
CA VAL A 302 18.93 -18.52 -10.44
C VAL A 302 19.96 -18.93 -9.38
N ASP A 303 21.16 -18.40 -9.50
CA ASP A 303 22.21 -18.63 -8.50
C ASP A 303 21.97 -17.73 -7.29
N LEU A 304 21.67 -18.35 -6.15
CA LEU A 304 21.45 -17.69 -4.87
C LEU A 304 22.61 -17.89 -3.88
N SER A 305 23.74 -18.43 -4.33
CA SER A 305 24.88 -18.76 -3.46
C SER A 305 25.48 -17.53 -2.78
N GLN A 306 25.48 -16.39 -3.45
CA GLN A 306 25.99 -15.11 -2.95
C GLN A 306 24.87 -14.16 -2.44
N ALA A 307 23.63 -14.66 -2.34
CA ALA A 307 22.52 -13.82 -1.93
C ALA A 307 22.53 -13.57 -0.42
N GLN A 308 22.23 -12.35 -0.05
CA GLN A 308 21.93 -11.95 1.32
C GLN A 308 20.44 -12.14 1.59
N TRP A 309 20.08 -12.47 2.82
CA TRP A 309 18.71 -12.80 3.21
C TRP A 309 18.30 -12.07 4.47
N ALA A 310 17.09 -11.56 4.50
CA ALA A 310 16.47 -11.01 5.69
C ALA A 310 14.99 -11.37 5.72
N THR A 311 14.37 -11.20 6.87
CA THR A 311 12.92 -11.32 7.02
C THR A 311 12.32 -10.06 7.61
N LEU A 312 11.05 -9.83 7.32
CA LEU A 312 10.29 -8.69 7.83
C LEU A 312 8.90 -9.14 8.29
N ARG A 313 8.59 -8.88 9.54
CA ARG A 313 7.21 -9.03 10.03
C ARG A 313 6.42 -7.76 9.76
N VAL A 314 5.27 -7.91 9.14
CA VAL A 314 4.37 -6.80 8.78
C VAL A 314 2.98 -7.10 9.30
N ASP A 315 2.45 -6.22 10.15
CA ASP A 315 1.05 -6.25 10.56
C ASP A 315 0.23 -5.35 9.64
N ARG A 316 -0.66 -5.95 8.88
CA ARG A 316 -1.63 -5.18 8.07
C ARG A 316 -2.80 -4.79 8.95
N ALA A 317 -2.90 -3.50 9.26
CA ALA A 317 -4.05 -2.96 9.97
C ALA A 317 -5.23 -2.78 9.02
N GLU A 318 -6.39 -3.23 9.45
CA GLU A 318 -7.65 -3.14 8.71
C GLU A 318 -8.81 -3.08 9.71
N PRO A 319 -10.00 -2.56 9.30
CA PRO A 319 -11.16 -2.59 10.20
C PRO A 319 -11.50 -4.04 10.56
N ALA A 320 -11.87 -4.27 11.82
CA ALA A 320 -12.31 -5.59 12.28
C ALA A 320 -13.56 -6.03 11.51
N GLN A 321 -13.56 -7.27 11.03
CA GLN A 321 -14.68 -7.86 10.29
C GLN A 321 -15.08 -9.20 10.86
N SER A 322 -16.38 -9.50 10.81
CA SER A 322 -16.88 -10.84 11.07
C SER A 322 -16.60 -11.73 9.87
N GLY A 323 -15.47 -12.45 9.86
CA GLY A 323 -15.12 -13.40 8.82
C GLY A 323 -13.72 -13.23 8.20
N LEU A 324 -13.36 -14.17 7.31
CA LEU A 324 -12.05 -14.23 6.66
C LEU A 324 -11.96 -13.40 5.36
N VAL A 325 -13.04 -12.75 4.96
CA VAL A 325 -13.12 -11.99 3.70
C VAL A 325 -12.42 -10.64 3.88
N ARG A 326 -11.47 -10.34 3.01
CA ARG A 326 -10.76 -9.07 2.97
C ARG A 326 -11.61 -8.02 2.26
N PRO A 327 -11.73 -6.79 2.80
CA PRO A 327 -12.44 -5.72 2.08
C PRO A 327 -11.81 -5.45 0.72
N ASP A 328 -12.63 -5.30 -0.31
CA ASP A 328 -12.21 -4.90 -1.65
C ASP A 328 -12.33 -3.39 -1.88
N ASN A 329 -12.81 -2.66 -0.88
CA ASN A 329 -12.95 -1.21 -0.87
C ASN A 329 -12.09 -0.60 0.24
N ALA A 330 -11.81 0.69 0.14
CA ALA A 330 -11.39 1.47 1.30
C ALA A 330 -12.52 1.51 2.32
N PHE A 331 -12.16 1.51 3.59
CA PHE A 331 -13.09 1.67 4.69
C PHE A 331 -13.03 3.10 5.20
N LEU A 332 -14.20 3.69 5.44
CA LEU A 332 -14.39 4.97 6.12
C LEU A 332 -15.60 4.86 7.04
N ASP A 333 -15.41 5.22 8.30
CA ASP A 333 -16.47 5.48 9.27
C ASP A 333 -16.44 6.96 9.66
N SER A 334 -17.61 7.55 9.87
CA SER A 334 -17.72 8.97 10.20
C SER A 334 -18.60 9.17 11.42
N GLN A 335 -18.06 9.83 12.44
CA GLN A 335 -18.71 10.09 13.72
C GLN A 335 -18.49 11.54 14.12
N GLN A 336 -19.52 12.38 14.10
CA GLN A 336 -19.38 13.82 14.36
C GLN A 336 -18.30 14.48 13.50
N ARG A 337 -17.22 15.02 14.09
CA ARG A 337 -16.08 15.61 13.37
C ARG A 337 -15.02 14.60 12.97
N LEU A 338 -15.10 13.36 13.46
CA LEU A 338 -14.08 12.34 13.28
C LEU A 338 -14.40 11.41 12.11
N MET A 339 -13.44 11.22 11.22
CA MET A 339 -13.47 10.23 10.15
C MET A 339 -12.34 9.23 10.37
N ILE A 340 -12.65 7.95 10.43
CA ILE A 340 -11.68 6.88 10.70
C ILE A 340 -11.58 5.97 9.49
N GLY A 341 -10.38 5.80 8.94
CA GLY A 341 -10.27 5.04 7.74
C GLY A 341 -9.01 4.21 7.52
N TRP A 342 -9.18 3.19 6.69
CA TRP A 342 -8.11 2.34 6.17
C TRP A 342 -8.34 2.10 4.67
N PRO A 343 -7.34 2.37 3.81
CA PRO A 343 -7.45 2.02 2.39
C PRO A 343 -7.44 0.52 2.15
N THR A 344 -7.08 -0.29 3.16
CA THR A 344 -6.95 -1.76 3.13
C THR A 344 -5.92 -2.31 2.13
N LYS A 345 -5.64 -1.59 1.05
CA LYS A 345 -4.62 -1.87 0.03
C LYS A 345 -4.01 -0.56 -0.45
N LEU A 346 -2.71 -0.56 -0.79
CA LEU A 346 -2.03 0.62 -1.36
C LEU A 346 -2.80 1.17 -2.58
N ALA A 347 -3.25 0.28 -3.46
CA ALA A 347 -3.99 0.65 -4.67
C ALA A 347 -5.28 1.45 -4.40
N LEU A 348 -5.90 1.31 -3.23
CA LEU A 348 -7.16 1.95 -2.86
C LEU A 348 -7.00 3.32 -2.17
N ALA A 349 -5.81 3.90 -2.16
CA ALA A 349 -5.63 5.28 -1.67
C ALA A 349 -6.53 6.30 -2.40
N PRO A 350 -6.71 6.23 -3.74
CA PRO A 350 -7.69 7.06 -4.45
C PRO A 350 -9.14 6.89 -3.98
N ASP A 351 -9.59 5.64 -3.80
CA ASP A 351 -10.96 5.33 -3.33
C ASP A 351 -11.18 5.86 -1.89
N PHE A 352 -10.17 5.77 -1.04
CA PHE A 352 -10.22 6.38 0.30
C PHE A 352 -10.41 7.89 0.23
N ALA A 353 -9.65 8.57 -0.61
CA ALA A 353 -9.77 10.02 -0.79
C ALA A 353 -11.15 10.42 -1.33
N ASP A 354 -11.71 9.67 -2.28
CA ASP A 354 -13.04 9.94 -2.82
C ASP A 354 -14.13 9.81 -1.76
N ARG A 355 -14.04 8.81 -0.86
CA ARG A 355 -14.97 8.63 0.26
C ARG A 355 -14.93 9.78 1.23
N VAL A 356 -13.73 10.25 1.59
CA VAL A 356 -13.58 11.42 2.47
C VAL A 356 -14.15 12.68 1.81
N LEU A 357 -13.82 12.93 0.53
CA LEU A 357 -14.35 14.06 -0.23
C LEU A 357 -15.88 14.04 -0.34
N SER A 358 -16.45 12.87 -0.59
CA SER A 358 -17.92 12.69 -0.63
C SER A 358 -18.56 13.00 0.73
N GLN A 359 -17.93 12.56 1.84
CA GLN A 359 -18.41 12.86 3.18
C GLN A 359 -18.33 14.36 3.50
N LEU A 360 -17.19 15.02 3.16
CA LEU A 360 -17.03 16.46 3.36
C LEU A 360 -18.12 17.26 2.61
N SER A 361 -18.40 16.85 1.36
CA SER A 361 -19.46 17.47 0.56
C SER A 361 -20.85 17.25 1.18
N GLY A 362 -21.12 16.02 1.66
CA GLY A 362 -22.38 15.69 2.34
C GLY A 362 -22.58 16.47 3.63
N ASP A 363 -21.48 16.76 4.32
CA ASP A 363 -21.47 17.55 5.57
C ASP A 363 -21.50 19.07 5.32
N GLY A 364 -21.51 19.53 4.07
CA GLY A 364 -21.49 20.95 3.72
C GLY A 364 -20.17 21.66 4.05
N ILE A 365 -19.05 20.94 4.15
CA ILE A 365 -17.75 21.54 4.40
C ILE A 365 -17.19 22.11 3.10
N HIS A 366 -16.87 23.38 3.11
CA HIS A 366 -16.35 24.12 1.95
C HIS A 366 -14.88 24.50 2.17
N PRO A 367 -14.09 24.57 1.08
CA PRO A 367 -12.69 24.97 1.16
C PRO A 367 -12.51 26.38 1.73
N THR A 368 -11.54 26.53 2.63
CA THR A 368 -11.07 27.83 3.10
C THR A 368 -9.58 28.03 2.75
N PRO A 369 -9.11 29.28 2.58
CA PRO A 369 -7.72 29.54 2.25
C PRO A 369 -6.75 28.90 3.26
N GLN A 370 -5.71 28.24 2.75
CA GLN A 370 -4.67 27.64 3.57
C GLN A 370 -3.87 28.72 4.31
N ALA A 371 -3.83 28.65 5.64
CA ALA A 371 -2.83 29.36 6.40
C ALA A 371 -1.48 28.60 6.31
N ALA A 372 -0.41 29.31 5.98
CA ALA A 372 0.91 28.69 5.94
C ALA A 372 1.32 28.21 7.34
N LEU A 373 1.79 26.98 7.44
CA LEU A 373 2.45 26.49 8.64
C LEU A 373 3.89 26.97 8.62
N SER A 374 4.16 28.13 9.28
CA SER A 374 5.53 28.62 9.44
C SER A 374 6.18 27.97 10.66
N ASP A 375 7.48 27.68 10.51
CA ASP A 375 8.35 27.22 11.61
C ASP A 375 7.88 25.94 12.33
N VAL A 376 7.27 25.02 11.59
CA VAL A 376 6.89 23.71 12.13
C VAL A 376 7.88 22.61 11.71
N PRO A 377 8.18 21.65 12.59
CA PRO A 377 9.03 20.53 12.23
C PRO A 377 8.36 19.67 11.18
N ARG A 378 9.15 19.19 10.20
CA ARG A 378 8.66 18.26 9.16
C ARG A 378 9.12 16.84 9.48
N PRO A 379 8.27 15.83 9.27
CA PRO A 379 8.65 14.45 9.46
C PRO A 379 9.70 14.03 8.42
N PRO A 380 10.71 13.23 8.80
CA PRO A 380 11.68 12.70 7.85
C PRO A 380 11.05 11.65 6.93
N MET A 381 11.71 11.39 5.80
CA MET A 381 11.38 10.22 4.96
C MET A 381 11.80 8.93 5.67
N ALA A 382 10.97 7.90 5.59
CA ALA A 382 11.38 6.57 6.06
C ALA A 382 12.39 5.93 5.11
N ILE A 383 13.29 5.12 5.67
CA ILE A 383 14.25 4.34 4.91
C ILE A 383 13.53 3.10 4.33
N PRO A 384 13.76 2.74 3.06
CA PRO A 384 13.22 1.51 2.49
C PRO A 384 13.68 0.27 3.28
N VAL A 385 12.78 -0.65 3.55
CA VAL A 385 13.06 -1.82 4.40
C VAL A 385 14.18 -2.72 3.89
N TRP A 386 14.41 -2.75 2.58
CA TRP A 386 15.53 -3.50 1.99
C TRP A 386 16.89 -2.83 2.19
N ASP A 387 16.95 -1.48 2.28
CA ASP A 387 18.17 -0.76 2.59
C ASP A 387 18.49 -0.79 4.10
N GLU A 388 17.45 -0.90 4.93
CA GLU A 388 17.60 -1.05 6.38
C GLU A 388 18.09 -2.46 6.78
N LEU A 389 17.51 -3.51 6.17
CA LEU A 389 17.73 -4.90 6.56
C LEU A 389 18.86 -5.59 5.78
N LEU A 390 19.20 -5.07 4.60
CA LEU A 390 20.25 -5.60 3.70
C LEU A 390 21.10 -4.42 3.19
N PRO A 391 21.85 -3.76 4.08
CA PRO A 391 22.64 -2.56 3.76
C PRO A 391 23.73 -2.80 2.71
#